data_845631727a6c99986df6e5c132b57432
#
_entry.id   845631727a6c99986df6e5c132b57432
#
_cell.length_a   1.000
_cell.length_b   1.000
_cell.length_c   1.000
_cell.angle_alpha   90.00
_cell.angle_beta   90.00
_cell.angle_gamma   90.00
#
_symmetry.space_group_name_H-M   'P 1'
#
loop_
_entity.id
_entity.type
_entity.pdbx_description
1 polymer ?
#
loop_
_entity_poly.entity_id
_entity_poly.type
_entity_poly.pdbx_seq_one_letter_code
_entity_poly.pdbx_strand_id
1 'polypeptide(L)'
;MKYKLLSVALLVVANLSFAQNKSAIWNASTKKTTLIALDENIQLPSEKVFELNLSGLRSALNSAPKRMSSSQSQNIISIPNADGNLEQFKVFENSIMEAELAAKYPEIKSYVGIGIDNPLSIAYFSVSPLGFKSMVLSPNKSTEFIEPISADLTTYTVYKKADKKNAFTPFECSVIDKAAASPTMMLRNADDSVLRTFRLAVSCTGEYATYFGGTKAQALAAINASMTRVNGVFENDFAIRMVLIANNDLVLYTNASTDPYTTSYNSQLQSTLTSVIGEANYDVGHLFVRASNNGNAGCIGCVCVNGSKGSGFTSSTIPTGDTFDIDYVAHEIGHQFGANHTFSMSNEGTGANMEPGSGSTIMGYAGITSQDVQTNSDAYFHAFSIQQVTNNVKAKTCQTNTPTGNAVPTANAGLDYTIPKSTPFMLTGSGTDADGDVLTYNWEQFNSASSTQTGASSAASA
;
A
#
# COMPACT_ATOMS: atom_id res chain seq x y z
N MET A 1 25.86 -4.32 81.54
CA MET A 1 25.75 -3.63 80.21
C MET A 1 26.01 -4.67 79.14
N LYS A 2 24.95 -5.09 78.40
CA LYS A 2 25.06 -6.09 77.36
C LYS A 2 24.79 -5.36 76.06
N TYR A 3 25.75 -5.25 75.16
CA TYR A 3 25.58 -4.74 73.80
C TYR A 3 25.06 -5.86 72.92
N LYS A 4 23.90 -5.65 72.34
CA LYS A 4 23.36 -6.50 71.26
C LYS A 4 23.87 -5.94 69.92
N LEU A 5 24.72 -6.69 69.22
CA LEU A 5 25.06 -6.44 67.82
C LEU A 5 23.90 -6.83 67.00
N LEU A 6 23.38 -5.86 66.23
CA LEU A 6 22.34 -6.08 65.18
C LEU A 6 23.11 -6.28 63.89
N SER A 7 23.15 -7.52 63.40
CA SER A 7 23.70 -7.84 62.09
C SER A 7 22.61 -7.55 61.00
N VAL A 8 22.80 -6.50 60.23
CA VAL A 8 22.00 -6.23 59.04
C VAL A 8 22.56 -7.06 57.90
N ALA A 9 21.88 -8.12 57.54
CA ALA A 9 22.19 -8.88 56.33
C ALA A 9 21.66 -8.09 55.13
N LEU A 10 22.56 -7.51 54.34
CA LEU A 10 22.27 -6.87 53.06
C LEU A 10 22.06 -7.97 52.03
N LEU A 11 20.80 -8.29 51.72
CA LEU A 11 20.46 -9.17 50.59
C LEU A 11 20.67 -8.37 49.28
N VAL A 12 21.82 -8.55 48.66
CA VAL A 12 22.05 -8.11 47.27
C VAL A 12 21.33 -9.10 46.38
N VAL A 13 20.13 -8.74 45.96
CA VAL A 13 19.43 -9.44 44.88
C VAL A 13 20.16 -9.05 43.58
N ALA A 14 21.08 -9.89 43.16
CA ALA A 14 21.65 -9.83 41.81
C ALA A 14 20.55 -10.19 40.83
N ASN A 15 19.92 -9.19 40.25
CA ASN A 15 19.15 -9.36 39.03
C ASN A 15 20.14 -9.78 37.93
N LEU A 16 20.35 -11.07 37.77
CA LEU A 16 20.94 -11.65 36.58
C LEU A 16 19.92 -11.44 35.45
N SER A 17 20.00 -10.28 34.83
CA SER A 17 19.45 -10.06 33.51
C SER A 17 20.14 -11.07 32.62
N PHE A 18 19.51 -12.20 32.38
CA PHE A 18 19.83 -13.02 31.23
C PHE A 18 19.53 -12.18 30.00
N ALA A 19 20.50 -11.38 29.58
CA ALA A 19 20.58 -10.91 28.21
C ALA A 19 20.73 -12.18 27.35
N GLN A 20 19.62 -12.80 27.02
CA GLN A 20 19.62 -13.69 25.86
C GLN A 20 20.25 -12.88 24.73
N ASN A 21 21.39 -13.32 24.23
CA ASN A 21 21.91 -12.91 22.94
C ASN A 21 20.85 -13.29 21.91
N LYS A 22 19.78 -12.48 21.77
CA LYS A 22 18.91 -12.52 20.61
C LYS A 22 19.84 -12.16 19.47
N SER A 23 20.25 -13.17 18.67
CA SER A 23 20.94 -12.90 17.42
C SER A 23 20.18 -11.76 16.74
N ALA A 24 20.88 -10.70 16.36
CA ALA A 24 20.24 -9.55 15.74
C ALA A 24 19.39 -10.02 14.57
N ILE A 25 18.13 -9.59 14.51
CA ILE A 25 17.22 -9.96 13.41
C ILE A 25 17.77 -9.41 12.10
N TRP A 26 18.28 -8.18 12.13
CA TRP A 26 18.88 -7.51 10.98
C TRP A 26 20.34 -7.16 11.25
N ASN A 27 21.19 -7.40 10.27
CA ASN A 27 22.59 -6.99 10.28
C ASN A 27 22.91 -6.24 8.99
N ALA A 28 23.59 -5.10 9.09
CA ALA A 28 24.09 -4.41 7.90
C ALA A 28 25.06 -5.33 7.14
N SER A 29 24.93 -5.42 5.83
CA SER A 29 25.76 -6.26 4.99
C SER A 29 26.63 -5.43 4.05
N THR A 30 27.91 -5.79 3.96
CA THR A 30 28.83 -5.25 2.96
C THR A 30 28.97 -6.16 1.75
N LYS A 31 28.25 -7.28 1.75
CA LYS A 31 28.31 -8.22 0.63
C LYS A 31 27.74 -7.56 -0.61
N LYS A 32 28.60 -7.29 -1.59
CA LYS A 32 28.16 -7.08 -2.98
C LYS A 32 27.68 -8.44 -3.49
N THR A 33 26.48 -8.82 -3.12
CA THR A 33 25.88 -10.03 -3.66
C THR A 33 25.69 -9.80 -5.15
N THR A 34 26.15 -10.73 -5.96
CA THR A 34 25.70 -10.82 -7.34
C THR A 34 24.19 -10.97 -7.22
N LEU A 35 23.45 -9.91 -7.53
CA LEU A 35 22.01 -9.87 -7.43
C LEU A 35 21.47 -11.03 -8.28
N ILE A 36 21.16 -12.16 -7.67
CA ILE A 36 20.28 -13.12 -8.30
C ILE A 36 18.89 -12.54 -8.00
N ALA A 37 18.57 -11.47 -8.71
CA ALA A 37 17.22 -10.99 -8.79
C ALA A 37 16.35 -12.18 -9.20
N LEU A 38 15.18 -12.31 -8.61
CA LEU A 38 14.15 -13.24 -9.11
C LEU A 38 13.90 -13.01 -10.61
N ASP A 39 14.25 -11.85 -11.10
CA ASP A 39 14.27 -11.42 -12.48
C ASP A 39 15.47 -10.45 -12.66
N GLU A 40 16.38 -10.74 -13.61
CA GLU A 40 17.54 -9.92 -13.93
C GLU A 40 17.19 -8.51 -14.44
N ASN A 41 15.93 -8.30 -14.81
CA ASN A 41 15.39 -7.01 -15.22
C ASN A 41 14.99 -6.12 -14.03
N ILE A 42 14.95 -6.65 -12.80
CA ILE A 42 14.66 -5.86 -11.60
C ILE A 42 15.91 -5.07 -11.21
N GLN A 43 15.88 -3.76 -11.44
CA GLN A 43 16.92 -2.84 -10.97
C GLN A 43 16.47 -2.15 -9.69
N LEU A 44 16.93 -2.66 -8.55
CA LEU A 44 16.70 -2.05 -7.24
C LEU A 44 17.96 -1.29 -6.80
N PRO A 45 17.81 -0.14 -6.10
CA PRO A 45 18.91 0.49 -5.40
C PRO A 45 19.57 -0.51 -4.45
N SER A 46 20.90 -0.55 -4.42
CA SER A 46 21.66 -1.51 -3.62
C SER A 46 22.68 -0.85 -2.67
N GLU A 47 22.47 0.43 -2.38
CA GLU A 47 23.34 1.18 -1.49
C GLU A 47 23.20 0.73 -0.03
N LYS A 48 22.01 0.28 0.37
CA LYS A 48 21.72 -0.19 1.72
C LYS A 48 21.25 -1.64 1.70
N VAL A 49 22.15 -2.52 2.08
CA VAL A 49 21.93 -3.97 2.08
C VAL A 49 22.00 -4.51 3.50
N PHE A 50 21.07 -5.40 3.84
CA PHE A 50 20.97 -6.02 5.14
C PHE A 50 20.81 -7.53 5.02
N GLU A 51 21.35 -8.26 5.97
CA GLU A 51 21.07 -9.69 6.19
C GLU A 51 19.93 -9.85 7.20
N LEU A 52 18.97 -10.70 6.90
CA LEU A 52 17.81 -11.01 7.74
C LEU A 52 17.91 -12.42 8.31
N ASN A 53 17.81 -12.53 9.61
CA ASN A 53 17.45 -13.80 10.25
C ASN A 53 15.92 -13.98 10.20
N LEU A 54 15.42 -14.55 9.09
CA LEU A 54 13.98 -14.71 8.85
C LEU A 54 13.31 -15.62 9.91
N SER A 55 13.99 -16.65 10.41
CA SER A 55 13.46 -17.53 11.46
C SER A 55 13.36 -16.80 12.79
N GLY A 56 14.36 -15.98 13.12
CA GLY A 56 14.32 -15.11 14.30
C GLY A 56 13.20 -14.07 14.23
N LEU A 57 12.98 -13.47 13.07
CA LEU A 57 11.87 -12.55 12.84
C LEU A 57 10.52 -13.25 13.01
N ARG A 58 10.31 -14.42 12.39
CA ARG A 58 9.08 -15.21 12.55
C ARG A 58 8.81 -15.54 14.02
N SER A 59 9.83 -15.93 14.76
CA SER A 59 9.71 -16.21 16.20
C SER A 59 9.31 -14.97 17.00
N ALA A 60 9.89 -13.81 16.69
CA ALA A 60 9.53 -12.55 17.34
C ALA A 60 8.09 -12.12 17.03
N LEU A 61 7.57 -12.43 15.87
CA LEU A 61 6.23 -12.05 15.42
C LEU A 61 5.11 -13.00 15.91
N ASN A 62 5.44 -14.19 16.40
CA ASN A 62 4.45 -15.21 16.78
C ASN A 62 3.47 -14.74 17.88
N SER A 63 3.88 -13.82 18.74
CA SER A 63 3.05 -13.27 19.80
C SER A 63 2.46 -11.91 19.50
N ALA A 64 2.57 -11.43 18.25
CA ALA A 64 1.97 -10.17 17.86
C ALA A 64 0.44 -10.26 17.97
N PRO A 65 -0.22 -9.36 18.72
CA PRO A 65 -1.67 -9.37 18.82
C PRO A 65 -2.29 -8.96 17.49
N LYS A 66 -3.53 -9.41 17.24
CA LYS A 66 -4.28 -8.94 16.08
C LYS A 66 -4.55 -7.44 16.19
N ARG A 67 -4.39 -6.71 15.08
CA ARG A 67 -4.83 -5.32 14.97
C ARG A 67 -6.34 -5.25 15.26
N MET A 68 -6.82 -4.19 15.87
CA MET A 68 -8.20 -4.01 16.30
C MET A 68 -8.65 -4.93 17.45
N SER A 69 -7.74 -5.70 18.07
CA SER A 69 -8.03 -6.35 19.35
C SER A 69 -7.87 -5.36 20.50
N SER A 70 -8.52 -5.62 21.64
CA SER A 70 -8.33 -4.82 22.86
C SER A 70 -6.93 -4.97 23.48
N SER A 71 -6.09 -5.87 22.95
CA SER A 71 -4.77 -6.15 23.48
C SER A 71 -3.75 -5.13 22.98
N GLN A 72 -3.03 -4.51 23.92
CA GLN A 72 -1.86 -3.69 23.58
C GLN A 72 -0.71 -4.59 23.14
N SER A 73 -0.06 -4.23 22.02
CA SER A 73 1.10 -4.97 21.57
C SER A 73 2.31 -4.68 22.46
N GLN A 74 2.98 -5.75 22.90
CA GLN A 74 4.31 -5.70 23.50
C GLN A 74 5.40 -6.14 22.51
N ASN A 75 5.02 -6.48 21.27
CA ASN A 75 5.93 -6.94 20.24
C ASN A 75 6.60 -5.74 19.60
N ILE A 76 7.90 -5.60 19.86
CA ILE A 76 8.75 -4.59 19.25
C ILE A 76 9.74 -5.29 18.35
N ILE A 77 9.81 -4.87 17.09
CA ILE A 77 10.84 -5.29 16.14
C ILE A 77 11.59 -4.07 15.62
N SER A 78 12.83 -4.30 15.20
CA SER A 78 13.59 -3.31 14.45
C SER A 78 13.44 -3.58 12.95
N ILE A 79 13.24 -2.53 12.15
CA ILE A 79 13.20 -2.58 10.69
C ILE A 79 14.26 -1.60 10.17
N PRO A 80 15.13 -1.99 9.22
CA PRO A 80 16.11 -1.09 8.65
C PRO A 80 15.45 -0.03 7.76
N ASN A 81 15.99 1.19 7.77
CA ASN A 81 15.61 2.28 6.91
C ASN A 81 16.66 2.54 5.80
N ALA A 82 16.29 3.35 4.81
CA ALA A 82 17.15 3.66 3.68
C ALA A 82 18.38 4.53 4.04
N ASP A 83 18.42 5.11 5.23
CA ASP A 83 19.61 5.80 5.75
C ASP A 83 20.62 4.83 6.38
N GLY A 84 20.23 3.55 6.55
CA GLY A 84 21.09 2.49 7.10
C GLY A 84 20.94 2.27 8.61
N ASN A 85 19.93 2.88 9.22
CA ASN A 85 19.64 2.73 10.65
C ASN A 85 18.53 1.70 10.87
N LEU A 86 18.41 1.24 12.12
CA LEU A 86 17.31 0.40 12.57
C LEU A 86 16.29 1.26 13.32
N GLU A 87 15.05 1.30 12.84
CA GLU A 87 13.92 1.97 13.49
C GLU A 87 13.07 0.93 14.24
N GLN A 88 12.54 1.29 15.40
CA GLN A 88 11.74 0.39 16.23
C GLN A 88 10.24 0.58 15.95
N PHE A 89 9.54 -0.54 15.79
CA PHE A 89 8.10 -0.56 15.55
C PHE A 89 7.38 -1.48 16.54
N LYS A 90 6.30 -0.98 17.10
CA LYS A 90 5.31 -1.77 17.83
C LYS A 90 4.39 -2.47 16.83
N VAL A 91 4.37 -3.80 16.82
CA VAL A 91 3.80 -4.59 15.73
C VAL A 91 2.51 -5.29 16.12
N PHE A 92 1.57 -5.33 15.17
CA PHE A 92 0.32 -6.07 15.23
C PHE A 92 0.18 -6.98 14.01
N GLU A 93 -0.40 -8.16 14.18
CA GLU A 93 -0.82 -8.97 13.05
C GLU A 93 -2.01 -8.29 12.37
N ASN A 94 -1.88 -8.02 11.08
CA ASN A 94 -2.85 -7.32 10.25
C ASN A 94 -3.24 -8.19 9.06
N SER A 95 -3.81 -9.39 9.35
CA SER A 95 -4.19 -10.32 8.28
C SER A 95 -5.10 -9.65 7.26
N ILE A 96 -4.77 -9.79 6.00
CA ILE A 96 -5.59 -9.38 4.84
C ILE A 96 -6.23 -10.60 4.17
N MET A 97 -6.32 -11.72 4.87
CA MET A 97 -7.02 -12.93 4.45
C MET A 97 -8.13 -13.24 5.45
N GLU A 98 -9.28 -13.71 4.98
CA GLU A 98 -10.31 -14.31 5.86
C GLU A 98 -9.73 -15.51 6.60
N ALA A 99 -10.33 -15.84 7.75
CA ALA A 99 -9.75 -16.79 8.70
C ALA A 99 -9.52 -18.18 8.10
N GLU A 100 -10.40 -18.64 7.25
CA GLU A 100 -10.33 -19.95 6.60
C GLU A 100 -9.17 -20.00 5.59
N LEU A 101 -8.94 -18.94 4.82
CA LEU A 101 -7.82 -18.84 3.90
C LEU A 101 -6.50 -18.76 4.68
N ALA A 102 -6.45 -17.94 5.71
CA ALA A 102 -5.27 -17.81 6.58
C ALA A 102 -4.92 -19.13 7.28
N ALA A 103 -5.92 -19.95 7.66
CA ALA A 103 -5.71 -21.27 8.24
C ALA A 103 -5.15 -22.30 7.24
N LYS A 104 -5.49 -22.18 5.95
CA LYS A 104 -4.92 -23.03 4.88
C LYS A 104 -3.46 -22.68 4.56
N TYR A 105 -3.06 -21.42 4.75
CA TYR A 105 -1.74 -20.88 4.40
C TYR A 105 -1.09 -20.14 5.58
N PRO A 106 -0.83 -20.82 6.70
CA PRO A 106 -0.42 -20.18 7.97
C PRO A 106 0.97 -19.51 7.90
N GLU A 107 1.77 -19.84 6.92
CA GLU A 107 3.09 -19.25 6.68
C GLU A 107 3.02 -17.89 5.97
N ILE A 108 1.85 -17.49 5.45
CA ILE A 108 1.63 -16.20 4.78
C ILE A 108 0.96 -15.26 5.77
N LYS A 109 1.68 -14.24 6.20
CA LYS A 109 1.18 -13.30 7.21
C LYS A 109 1.48 -11.86 6.84
N SER A 110 0.57 -10.98 7.23
CA SER A 110 0.70 -9.52 7.09
C SER A 110 0.63 -8.86 8.45
N TYR A 111 1.39 -7.78 8.58
CA TYR A 111 1.55 -7.03 9.82
C TYR A 111 1.51 -5.54 9.57
N VAL A 112 1.18 -4.80 10.62
CA VAL A 112 1.38 -3.35 10.70
C VAL A 112 2.26 -3.02 11.89
N GLY A 113 3.22 -2.13 11.70
CA GLY A 113 4.10 -1.61 12.73
C GLY A 113 3.88 -0.11 12.90
N ILE A 114 3.73 0.36 14.13
CA ILE A 114 3.68 1.78 14.48
C ILE A 114 5.04 2.16 15.05
N GLY A 115 5.69 3.17 14.49
CA GLY A 115 7.00 3.64 14.92
C GLY A 115 6.99 4.06 16.39
N ILE A 116 8.04 3.71 17.12
CA ILE A 116 8.18 4.08 18.54
C ILE A 116 8.77 5.49 18.65
N ASP A 117 9.86 5.74 17.91
CA ASP A 117 10.53 7.04 17.94
C ASP A 117 9.76 8.09 17.12
N ASN A 118 9.07 7.66 16.07
CA ASN A 118 8.16 8.48 15.27
C ASN A 118 6.82 7.76 15.10
N PRO A 119 5.80 8.04 15.93
CA PRO A 119 4.48 7.40 15.84
C PRO A 119 3.73 7.64 14.52
N LEU A 120 4.16 8.62 13.73
CA LEU A 120 3.61 8.89 12.40
C LEU A 120 4.22 8.00 11.32
N SER A 121 5.28 7.23 11.63
CA SER A 121 5.83 6.22 10.73
C SER A 121 5.05 4.92 10.88
N ILE A 122 4.48 4.44 9.78
CA ILE A 122 3.70 3.20 9.75
C ILE A 122 4.35 2.23 8.77
N ALA A 123 4.71 1.04 9.25
CA ALA A 123 5.25 -0.03 8.44
C ALA A 123 4.16 -1.06 8.10
N TYR A 124 3.89 -1.27 6.82
CA TYR A 124 3.07 -2.37 6.32
C TYR A 124 4.01 -3.43 5.75
N PHE A 125 3.95 -4.64 6.27
CA PHE A 125 4.88 -5.68 5.84
C PHE A 125 4.26 -7.08 5.87
N SER A 126 4.80 -7.95 5.01
CA SER A 126 4.43 -9.35 4.94
C SER A 126 5.64 -10.25 5.21
N VAL A 127 5.36 -11.42 5.77
CA VAL A 127 6.30 -12.52 5.95
C VAL A 127 5.68 -13.78 5.37
N SER A 128 6.36 -14.39 4.40
CA SER A 128 5.82 -15.50 3.63
C SER A 128 6.94 -16.45 3.17
N PRO A 129 6.64 -17.52 2.41
CA PRO A 129 7.65 -18.31 1.71
C PRO A 129 8.50 -17.50 0.71
N LEU A 130 8.05 -16.31 0.29
CA LEU A 130 8.80 -15.37 -0.55
C LEU A 130 9.64 -14.35 0.26
N GLY A 131 9.83 -14.59 1.56
CA GLY A 131 10.62 -13.74 2.44
C GLY A 131 9.84 -12.63 3.12
N PHE A 132 10.55 -11.56 3.43
CA PHE A 132 10.03 -10.32 4.02
C PHE A 132 9.89 -9.26 2.95
N LYS A 133 8.78 -8.55 2.93
CA LYS A 133 8.57 -7.37 2.09
C LYS A 133 7.88 -6.29 2.90
N SER A 134 8.33 -5.05 2.78
CA SER A 134 7.73 -3.95 3.52
C SER A 134 7.57 -2.69 2.69
N MET A 135 6.67 -1.83 3.16
CA MET A 135 6.52 -0.43 2.80
C MET A 135 6.39 0.36 4.08
N VAL A 136 7.18 1.42 4.23
CA VAL A 136 7.12 2.33 5.38
C VAL A 136 6.67 3.70 4.90
N LEU A 137 5.52 4.14 5.38
CA LEU A 137 4.99 5.48 5.17
C LEU A 137 5.41 6.36 6.35
N SER A 138 5.99 7.52 6.05
CA SER A 138 6.38 8.50 7.06
C SER A 138 6.13 9.91 6.54
N PRO A 139 5.60 10.83 7.34
CA PRO A 139 5.47 12.22 6.94
C PRO A 139 6.83 12.84 6.61
N ASN A 140 6.87 13.71 5.61
CA ASN A 140 8.06 14.45 5.19
C ASN A 140 9.26 13.59 4.75
N LYS A 141 9.02 12.31 4.44
CA LYS A 141 10.01 11.39 3.89
C LYS A 141 9.43 10.67 2.68
N SER A 142 10.28 10.34 1.70
CA SER A 142 9.91 9.42 0.63
C SER A 142 9.56 8.06 1.23
N THR A 143 8.56 7.39 0.69
CA THR A 143 8.19 6.04 1.06
C THR A 143 9.39 5.09 0.91
N GLU A 144 9.63 4.26 1.92
CA GLU A 144 10.73 3.31 1.95
C GLU A 144 10.23 1.88 1.72
N PHE A 145 11.01 1.10 0.99
CA PHE A 145 10.70 -0.29 0.66
C PHE A 145 11.84 -1.22 1.05
N ILE A 146 11.48 -2.44 1.42
CA ILE A 146 12.43 -3.55 1.62
C ILE A 146 12.03 -4.70 0.74
N GLU A 147 13.02 -5.19 -0.04
CA GLU A 147 12.85 -6.30 -0.98
C GLU A 147 13.97 -7.33 -0.83
N PRO A 148 13.68 -8.63 -0.94
CA PRO A 148 14.72 -9.66 -1.02
C PRO A 148 15.51 -9.52 -2.31
N ILE A 149 16.83 -9.68 -2.23
CA ILE A 149 17.74 -9.62 -3.38
C ILE A 149 18.59 -10.88 -3.54
N SER A 150 18.39 -11.88 -2.69
CA SER A 150 19.03 -13.19 -2.81
C SER A 150 17.98 -14.31 -2.86
N ALA A 151 18.25 -15.34 -3.64
CA ALA A 151 17.34 -16.49 -3.82
C ALA A 151 17.12 -17.29 -2.51
N ASP A 152 18.08 -17.26 -1.59
CA ASP A 152 17.98 -17.88 -0.27
C ASP A 152 17.23 -17.04 0.76
N LEU A 153 16.74 -15.85 0.36
CA LEU A 153 15.98 -14.93 1.19
C LEU A 153 16.72 -14.46 2.45
N THR A 154 18.05 -14.42 2.39
CA THR A 154 18.89 -13.94 3.51
C THR A 154 19.30 -12.48 3.35
N THR A 155 19.33 -11.96 2.12
CA THR A 155 19.84 -10.62 1.82
C THR A 155 18.74 -9.74 1.22
N TYR A 156 18.65 -8.51 1.72
CA TYR A 156 17.60 -7.56 1.39
C TYR A 156 18.18 -6.19 1.07
N THR A 157 17.58 -5.48 0.12
CA THR A 157 17.82 -4.06 -0.10
C THR A 157 16.77 -3.22 0.59
N VAL A 158 17.20 -2.04 1.06
CA VAL A 158 16.33 -0.99 1.60
C VAL A 158 16.54 0.27 0.78
N TYR A 159 15.46 0.86 0.27
CA TYR A 159 15.56 2.03 -0.61
C TYR A 159 14.38 2.97 -0.44
N LYS A 160 14.59 4.25 -0.77
CA LYS A 160 13.52 5.24 -0.92
C LYS A 160 12.94 5.15 -2.33
N LYS A 161 11.64 5.25 -2.47
CA LYS A 161 10.99 5.28 -3.78
C LYS A 161 11.58 6.34 -4.70
N ALA A 162 11.86 7.52 -4.15
CA ALA A 162 12.47 8.64 -4.89
C ALA A 162 13.88 8.33 -5.46
N ASP A 163 14.63 7.40 -4.85
CA ASP A 163 15.98 7.04 -5.30
C ASP A 163 15.99 6.01 -6.44
N LYS A 164 14.83 5.42 -6.71
CA LYS A 164 14.67 4.42 -7.76
C LYS A 164 14.72 5.08 -9.13
N LYS A 165 15.72 4.69 -9.92
CA LYS A 165 15.81 5.07 -11.33
C LYS A 165 15.01 4.06 -12.14
N ASN A 166 13.81 4.41 -12.54
CA ASN A 166 13.06 3.57 -13.45
C ASN A 166 13.67 3.67 -14.86
N ALA A 167 13.96 2.51 -15.45
CA ALA A 167 13.95 2.44 -16.90
C ALA A 167 12.50 2.72 -17.33
N PHE A 168 12.29 3.65 -18.24
CA PHE A 168 10.97 3.94 -18.81
C PHE A 168 10.36 2.62 -19.30
N THR A 169 9.38 2.11 -18.57
CA THR A 169 8.58 0.96 -18.99
C THR A 169 7.17 1.46 -19.22
N PRO A 170 6.75 1.60 -20.48
CA PRO A 170 5.41 2.06 -20.79
C PRO A 170 4.39 1.19 -20.06
N PHE A 171 3.49 1.83 -19.34
CA PHE A 171 2.28 1.21 -18.80
C PHE A 171 1.09 1.89 -19.45
N GLU A 172 0.12 1.12 -19.89
CA GLU A 172 -1.10 1.62 -20.50
C GLU A 172 -2.27 1.32 -19.56
N CYS A 173 -2.89 2.36 -19.00
CA CYS A 173 -4.21 2.23 -18.38
C CYS A 173 -5.27 2.40 -19.46
N SER A 174 -6.02 1.35 -19.74
CA SER A 174 -7.06 1.32 -20.78
C SER A 174 -8.46 1.63 -20.23
N VAL A 175 -8.57 2.16 -19.03
CA VAL A 175 -9.85 2.56 -18.44
C VAL A 175 -10.41 3.78 -19.18
N ILE A 176 -11.71 3.76 -19.49
CA ILE A 176 -12.41 4.92 -20.02
C ILE A 176 -12.95 5.72 -18.84
N ASP A 177 -12.40 6.90 -18.62
CA ASP A 177 -12.81 7.82 -17.56
C ASP A 177 -14.28 8.22 -17.73
N LYS A 178 -14.97 8.31 -16.61
CA LYS A 178 -16.32 8.89 -16.54
C LYS A 178 -16.22 10.34 -16.18
N ALA A 179 -17.05 11.18 -16.82
CA ALA A 179 -17.21 12.55 -16.36
C ALA A 179 -17.50 12.56 -14.86
N ALA A 180 -16.68 13.25 -14.11
CA ALA A 180 -16.94 13.47 -12.70
C ALA A 180 -18.29 14.20 -12.57
N ALA A 181 -19.16 13.75 -11.70
CA ALA A 181 -20.25 14.60 -11.28
C ALA A 181 -19.65 15.92 -10.79
N SER A 182 -20.19 17.07 -11.25
CA SER A 182 -19.73 18.40 -10.80
C SER A 182 -19.43 18.33 -9.31
N PRO A 183 -18.26 18.80 -8.87
CA PRO A 183 -17.89 18.71 -7.47
C PRO A 183 -18.89 19.49 -6.63
N THR A 184 -19.88 18.79 -6.10
CA THR A 184 -20.61 19.34 -4.96
C THR A 184 -19.54 19.40 -3.88
N MET A 185 -19.15 20.60 -3.46
CA MET A 185 -18.17 20.78 -2.40
C MET A 185 -18.63 19.99 -1.17
N MET A 186 -18.22 18.74 -1.07
CA MET A 186 -18.31 17.99 0.16
C MET A 186 -17.12 18.43 1.00
N LEU A 187 -17.40 19.20 2.01
CA LEU A 187 -16.40 19.87 2.85
C LEU A 187 -15.55 18.92 3.71
N ARG A 188 -15.78 17.62 3.66
CA ARG A 188 -15.08 16.62 4.52
C ARG A 188 -14.99 15.28 3.84
N ASN A 189 -13.78 14.78 3.69
CA ASN A 189 -13.47 13.41 3.30
C ASN A 189 -13.19 12.57 4.56
N ALA A 190 -13.50 11.28 4.56
CA ALA A 190 -13.27 10.36 5.69
C ALA A 190 -13.68 10.95 7.08
N ASP A 191 -14.84 11.59 7.13
CA ASP A 191 -15.33 12.41 8.25
C ASP A 191 -16.29 11.67 9.19
N ASP A 192 -16.32 10.35 9.16
CA ASP A 192 -17.28 9.53 9.86
C ASP A 192 -16.66 8.52 10.83
N SER A 193 -15.34 8.57 11.01
CA SER A 193 -14.59 7.65 11.90
C SER A 193 -14.87 6.16 11.65
N VAL A 194 -15.10 5.79 10.39
CA VAL A 194 -15.47 4.42 9.99
C VAL A 194 -14.40 3.81 9.08
N LEU A 195 -13.84 2.69 9.47
CA LEU A 195 -13.07 1.79 8.60
C LEU A 195 -14.04 0.89 7.82
N ARG A 196 -13.94 0.92 6.49
CA ARG A 196 -14.76 0.12 5.57
C ARG A 196 -13.97 -1.07 5.07
N THR A 197 -14.41 -2.27 5.42
CA THR A 197 -13.76 -3.51 4.97
C THR A 197 -14.56 -4.13 3.84
N PHE A 198 -13.89 -4.38 2.70
CA PHE A 198 -14.44 -5.02 1.51
C PHE A 198 -13.85 -6.41 1.31
N ARG A 199 -14.67 -7.36 0.86
CA ARG A 199 -14.24 -8.70 0.48
C ARG A 199 -13.63 -8.66 -0.91
N LEU A 200 -12.36 -9.03 -1.02
CA LEU A 200 -11.58 -8.98 -2.24
C LEU A 200 -11.37 -10.39 -2.81
N ALA A 201 -11.69 -10.58 -4.08
CA ALA A 201 -11.34 -11.78 -4.83
C ALA A 201 -10.20 -11.47 -5.81
N VAL A 202 -9.00 -12.00 -5.57
CA VAL A 202 -7.86 -11.83 -6.49
C VAL A 202 -7.59 -13.13 -7.22
N SER A 203 -7.71 -13.10 -8.55
CA SER A 203 -7.27 -14.18 -9.42
C SER A 203 -5.87 -13.91 -9.97
N CYS A 204 -5.23 -14.94 -10.50
CA CYS A 204 -3.99 -14.78 -11.24
C CYS A 204 -3.91 -15.74 -12.42
N THR A 205 -3.17 -15.34 -13.46
CA THR A 205 -2.86 -16.22 -14.60
C THR A 205 -1.82 -17.27 -14.25
N GLY A 206 -1.72 -18.33 -15.04
CA GLY A 206 -0.69 -19.37 -14.87
C GLY A 206 0.72 -18.82 -15.05
N GLU A 207 0.92 -17.81 -15.90
CA GLU A 207 2.19 -17.11 -16.09
C GLU A 207 2.60 -16.33 -14.83
N TYR A 208 1.64 -15.67 -14.17
CA TYR A 208 1.89 -15.01 -12.90
C TYR A 208 2.32 -16.01 -11.84
N ALA A 209 1.57 -17.08 -11.67
CA ALA A 209 1.90 -18.11 -10.69
C ALA A 209 3.27 -18.77 -10.99
N THR A 210 3.57 -19.05 -12.26
CA THR A 210 4.86 -19.61 -12.69
C THR A 210 6.03 -18.69 -12.34
N TYR A 211 5.87 -17.39 -12.49
CA TYR A 211 6.89 -16.39 -12.14
C TYR A 211 7.29 -16.48 -10.65
N PHE A 212 6.36 -16.80 -9.78
CA PHE A 212 6.61 -16.93 -8.34
C PHE A 212 6.91 -18.37 -7.87
N GLY A 213 7.09 -19.33 -8.78
CA GLY A 213 7.47 -20.71 -8.47
C GLY A 213 6.42 -21.78 -8.77
N GLY A 214 5.27 -21.42 -9.37
CA GLY A 214 4.30 -22.32 -9.96
C GLY A 214 3.32 -22.99 -9.00
N THR A 215 3.27 -22.58 -7.73
CA THR A 215 2.31 -23.13 -6.77
C THR A 215 1.30 -22.07 -6.32
N LYS A 216 0.09 -22.52 -5.91
CA LYS A 216 -0.93 -21.62 -5.35
C LYS A 216 -0.42 -20.89 -4.10
N ALA A 217 0.35 -21.52 -3.25
CA ALA A 217 0.90 -20.91 -2.04
C ALA A 217 1.87 -19.76 -2.38
N GLN A 218 2.73 -19.95 -3.38
CA GLN A 218 3.66 -18.92 -3.81
C GLN A 218 2.94 -17.75 -4.52
N ALA A 219 1.97 -18.04 -5.39
CA ALA A 219 1.13 -17.02 -6.01
C ALA A 219 0.35 -16.22 -4.95
N LEU A 220 -0.26 -16.90 -3.97
CA LEU A 220 -0.96 -16.24 -2.86
C LEU A 220 -0.01 -15.40 -1.99
N ALA A 221 1.21 -15.88 -1.75
CA ALA A 221 2.22 -15.13 -1.01
C ALA A 221 2.60 -13.83 -1.70
N ALA A 222 2.73 -13.84 -3.04
CA ALA A 222 2.99 -12.65 -3.84
C ALA A 222 1.80 -11.69 -3.81
N ILE A 223 0.59 -12.18 -4.04
CA ILE A 223 -0.65 -11.39 -3.94
C ILE A 223 -0.78 -10.77 -2.55
N ASN A 224 -0.53 -11.54 -1.49
CA ASN A 224 -0.59 -11.04 -0.12
C ASN A 224 0.44 -9.92 0.13
N ALA A 225 1.63 -10.03 -0.43
CA ALA A 225 2.65 -8.98 -0.29
C ALA A 225 2.21 -7.68 -0.99
N SER A 226 1.75 -7.76 -2.24
CA SER A 226 1.23 -6.62 -2.99
C SER A 226 0.02 -5.98 -2.29
N MET A 227 -0.96 -6.79 -1.91
CA MET A 227 -2.18 -6.27 -1.26
C MET A 227 -1.93 -5.75 0.17
N THR A 228 -0.88 -6.18 0.86
CA THR A 228 -0.46 -5.58 2.13
C THR A 228 -0.04 -4.12 1.94
N ARG A 229 0.70 -3.82 0.87
CA ARG A 229 1.13 -2.46 0.52
C ARG A 229 -0.04 -1.61 0.01
N VAL A 230 -0.84 -2.15 -0.90
CA VAL A 230 -2.04 -1.48 -1.42
C VAL A 230 -3.00 -1.11 -0.29
N ASN A 231 -3.28 -2.05 0.62
CA ASN A 231 -4.08 -1.74 1.81
C ASN A 231 -3.45 -0.65 2.69
N GLY A 232 -2.12 -0.58 2.77
CA GLY A 232 -1.44 0.48 3.51
C GLY A 232 -1.83 1.87 3.03
N VAL A 233 -1.86 2.08 1.72
CA VAL A 233 -2.27 3.35 1.11
C VAL A 233 -3.79 3.57 1.24
N PHE A 234 -4.59 2.54 0.97
CA PHE A 234 -6.05 2.64 1.05
C PHE A 234 -6.57 2.88 2.48
N GLU A 235 -5.95 2.27 3.49
CA GLU A 235 -6.29 2.52 4.89
C GLU A 235 -5.92 3.95 5.30
N ASN A 236 -4.75 4.43 4.85
CA ASN A 236 -4.26 5.77 5.19
C ASN A 236 -5.13 6.87 4.57
N ASP A 237 -5.47 6.75 3.28
CA ASP A 237 -6.10 7.83 2.54
C ASP A 237 -7.64 7.76 2.55
N PHE A 238 -8.21 6.55 2.57
CA PHE A 238 -9.66 6.34 2.42
C PHE A 238 -10.35 5.72 3.63
N ALA A 239 -9.60 5.24 4.63
CA ALA A 239 -10.11 4.34 5.66
C ALA A 239 -10.80 3.11 5.03
N ILE A 240 -10.21 2.55 3.98
CA ILE A 240 -10.67 1.35 3.27
C ILE A 240 -9.69 0.21 3.51
N ARG A 241 -10.21 -0.97 3.77
CA ARG A 241 -9.47 -2.21 3.89
C ARG A 241 -10.06 -3.27 2.97
N MET A 242 -9.21 -3.99 2.28
CA MET A 242 -9.58 -5.12 1.43
C MET A 242 -9.06 -6.42 2.03
N VAL A 243 -9.93 -7.43 2.15
CA VAL A 243 -9.59 -8.73 2.74
C VAL A 243 -9.88 -9.83 1.72
N LEU A 244 -8.88 -10.65 1.42
CA LEU A 244 -9.01 -11.80 0.52
C LEU A 244 -10.01 -12.80 1.09
N ILE A 245 -10.96 -13.20 0.25
CA ILE A 245 -12.06 -14.12 0.62
C ILE A 245 -11.54 -15.52 1.00
N ALA A 246 -12.32 -16.24 1.81
CA ALA A 246 -11.98 -17.54 2.37
C ALA A 246 -11.58 -18.60 1.32
N ASN A 247 -12.18 -18.55 0.16
CA ASN A 247 -11.98 -19.47 -0.95
C ASN A 247 -11.22 -18.85 -2.14
N ASN A 248 -10.42 -17.82 -1.89
CA ASN A 248 -9.64 -17.12 -2.93
C ASN A 248 -8.70 -18.07 -3.70
N ASP A 249 -8.24 -19.14 -3.06
CA ASP A 249 -7.37 -20.15 -3.66
C ASP A 249 -8.04 -20.97 -4.80
N LEU A 250 -9.35 -20.89 -4.95
CA LEU A 250 -10.06 -21.54 -6.07
C LEU A 250 -9.80 -20.84 -7.41
N VAL A 251 -9.49 -19.55 -7.38
CA VAL A 251 -9.25 -18.74 -8.60
C VAL A 251 -7.77 -18.43 -8.83
N LEU A 252 -6.87 -19.09 -8.12
CA LEU A 252 -5.44 -19.05 -8.40
C LEU A 252 -5.07 -20.14 -9.39
N TYR A 253 -4.76 -19.74 -10.62
CA TYR A 253 -4.39 -20.65 -11.69
C TYR A 253 -2.87 -20.78 -11.76
N THR A 254 -2.37 -22.02 -11.89
CA THR A 254 -0.93 -22.33 -11.93
C THR A 254 -0.46 -22.88 -13.25
N ASN A 255 -1.37 -23.00 -14.21
CA ASN A 255 -1.06 -23.53 -15.54
C ASN A 255 -1.66 -22.60 -16.61
N ALA A 256 -0.78 -21.91 -17.32
CA ALA A 256 -1.12 -20.97 -18.39
C ALA A 256 -1.87 -21.58 -19.59
N SER A 257 -1.75 -22.91 -19.79
CA SER A 257 -2.44 -23.60 -20.88
C SER A 257 -3.90 -23.92 -20.58
N THR A 258 -4.32 -23.81 -19.31
CA THR A 258 -5.65 -24.22 -18.86
C THR A 258 -6.37 -23.15 -18.01
N ASP A 259 -5.72 -22.03 -17.72
CA ASP A 259 -6.41 -20.92 -17.07
C ASP A 259 -7.44 -20.28 -18.02
N PRO A 260 -8.45 -19.59 -17.49
CA PRO A 260 -9.52 -19.04 -18.31
C PRO A 260 -9.16 -17.70 -19.00
N TYR A 261 -7.89 -17.26 -18.92
CA TYR A 261 -7.47 -15.93 -19.33
C TYR A 261 -6.68 -15.98 -20.65
N THR A 262 -7.03 -15.13 -21.59
CA THR A 262 -6.34 -15.00 -22.88
C THR A 262 -6.03 -13.56 -23.25
N THR A 263 -7.03 -12.77 -23.63
CA THR A 263 -6.86 -11.37 -24.05
C THR A 263 -7.94 -10.44 -23.51
N SER A 264 -9.10 -10.99 -23.19
CA SER A 264 -10.25 -10.21 -22.72
C SER A 264 -10.38 -10.27 -21.19
N TYR A 265 -9.30 -9.90 -20.49
CA TYR A 265 -9.15 -10.10 -19.06
C TYR A 265 -10.33 -9.59 -18.22
N ASN A 266 -10.88 -8.41 -18.54
CA ASN A 266 -12.01 -7.83 -17.80
C ASN A 266 -13.24 -8.76 -17.79
N SER A 267 -13.70 -9.16 -18.97
CA SER A 267 -14.89 -10.02 -19.10
C SER A 267 -14.62 -11.45 -18.64
N GLN A 268 -13.41 -11.96 -18.87
CA GLN A 268 -13.02 -13.29 -18.45
C GLN A 268 -12.92 -13.38 -16.91
N LEU A 269 -12.35 -12.38 -16.24
CA LEU A 269 -12.33 -12.34 -14.77
C LEU A 269 -13.74 -12.26 -14.20
N GLN A 270 -14.57 -11.34 -14.72
CA GLN A 270 -15.96 -11.22 -14.24
C GLN A 270 -16.72 -12.55 -14.36
N SER A 271 -16.60 -13.23 -15.52
CA SER A 271 -17.23 -14.53 -15.73
C SER A 271 -16.68 -15.61 -14.79
N THR A 272 -15.37 -15.63 -14.60
CA THR A 272 -14.70 -16.59 -13.70
C THR A 272 -15.15 -16.39 -12.25
N LEU A 273 -15.14 -15.16 -11.75
CA LEU A 273 -15.56 -14.89 -10.38
C LEU A 273 -17.05 -15.15 -10.19
N THR A 274 -17.88 -14.85 -11.17
CA THR A 274 -19.31 -15.16 -11.12
C THR A 274 -19.56 -16.67 -11.03
N SER A 275 -18.84 -17.47 -11.82
CA SER A 275 -19.06 -18.92 -11.90
C SER A 275 -18.40 -19.70 -10.76
N VAL A 276 -17.19 -19.30 -10.33
CA VAL A 276 -16.39 -20.07 -9.34
C VAL A 276 -16.65 -19.58 -7.92
N ILE A 277 -16.76 -18.29 -7.72
CA ILE A 277 -16.94 -17.67 -6.40
C ILE A 277 -18.40 -17.34 -6.12
N GLY A 278 -19.10 -16.82 -7.10
CA GLY A 278 -20.47 -16.30 -6.98
C GLY A 278 -20.51 -14.84 -6.53
N GLU A 279 -21.37 -14.06 -7.17
CA GLU A 279 -21.49 -12.59 -6.99
C GLU A 279 -21.75 -12.17 -5.53
N ALA A 280 -22.40 -12.99 -4.72
CA ALA A 280 -22.71 -12.67 -3.33
C ALA A 280 -21.49 -12.78 -2.38
N ASN A 281 -20.40 -13.39 -2.83
CA ASN A 281 -19.27 -13.78 -1.97
C ASN A 281 -18.07 -12.84 -2.03
N TYR A 282 -18.10 -11.80 -2.87
CA TYR A 282 -17.06 -10.79 -2.96
C TYR A 282 -17.64 -9.41 -3.27
N ASP A 283 -16.90 -8.36 -3.00
CA ASP A 283 -17.30 -6.97 -3.17
C ASP A 283 -16.52 -6.26 -4.27
N VAL A 284 -15.28 -6.71 -4.51
CA VAL A 284 -14.40 -6.28 -5.59
C VAL A 284 -13.55 -7.46 -6.05
N GLY A 285 -13.31 -7.56 -7.36
CA GLY A 285 -12.47 -8.59 -7.95
C GLY A 285 -11.35 -7.99 -8.80
N HIS A 286 -10.16 -8.58 -8.75
CA HIS A 286 -9.01 -8.13 -9.50
C HIS A 286 -8.18 -9.30 -10.04
N LEU A 287 -7.57 -9.15 -11.23
CA LEU A 287 -6.72 -10.17 -11.84
C LEU A 287 -5.27 -9.68 -11.92
N PHE A 288 -4.35 -10.49 -11.42
CA PHE A 288 -2.91 -10.27 -11.60
C PHE A 288 -2.39 -11.08 -12.78
N VAL A 289 -1.77 -10.39 -13.72
CA VAL A 289 -1.31 -10.97 -14.99
C VAL A 289 0.21 -10.76 -15.15
N ARG A 290 0.91 -11.75 -15.63
CA ARG A 290 2.27 -11.59 -16.12
C ARG A 290 2.27 -11.55 -17.63
N ALA A 291 2.26 -10.34 -18.20
CA ALA A 291 2.34 -10.06 -19.64
C ALA A 291 2.89 -8.64 -19.84
N SER A 292 2.64 -8.01 -20.98
CA SER A 292 2.98 -6.59 -21.20
C SER A 292 2.34 -5.69 -20.15
N ASN A 293 3.01 -4.58 -19.83
CA ASN A 293 2.52 -3.64 -18.82
C ASN A 293 1.23 -2.97 -19.29
N ASN A 294 0.14 -3.30 -18.64
CA ASN A 294 -1.20 -2.79 -18.94
C ASN A 294 -2.11 -2.94 -17.72
N GLY A 295 -3.10 -2.07 -17.60
CA GLY A 295 -4.14 -2.16 -16.59
C GLY A 295 -5.48 -1.71 -17.13
N ASN A 296 -6.54 -2.23 -16.53
CA ASN A 296 -7.89 -1.76 -16.78
C ASN A 296 -8.81 -2.17 -15.63
N ALA A 297 -9.35 -1.20 -14.97
CA ALA A 297 -10.30 -1.44 -13.88
C ALA A 297 -11.64 -2.05 -14.33
N GLY A 298 -11.88 -2.11 -15.63
CA GLY A 298 -13.15 -2.55 -16.21
C GLY A 298 -14.28 -1.55 -16.05
N CYS A 299 -14.24 -0.74 -15.03
CA CYS A 299 -15.22 0.30 -14.73
C CYS A 299 -14.76 1.20 -13.59
N ILE A 300 -15.19 2.45 -13.57
CA ILE A 300 -14.93 3.38 -12.48
C ILE A 300 -16.08 3.31 -11.47
N GLY A 301 -15.75 3.08 -10.18
CA GLY A 301 -16.69 3.06 -9.07
C GLY A 301 -17.61 1.84 -9.02
N CYS A 302 -17.19 0.72 -9.60
CA CYS A 302 -18.00 -0.50 -9.68
C CYS A 302 -17.87 -1.44 -8.46
N VAL A 303 -17.09 -1.11 -7.47
CA VAL A 303 -17.10 -1.85 -6.20
C VAL A 303 -18.56 -2.09 -5.73
N CYS A 304 -18.90 -3.30 -5.31
CA CYS A 304 -20.26 -3.74 -4.93
C CYS A 304 -21.29 -3.85 -6.09
N VAL A 305 -20.93 -3.56 -7.33
CA VAL A 305 -21.89 -3.62 -8.45
C VAL A 305 -21.81 -4.98 -9.14
N ASN A 306 -22.81 -5.82 -8.93
CA ASN A 306 -22.88 -7.14 -9.55
C ASN A 306 -22.80 -7.05 -11.08
N GLY A 307 -22.08 -8.01 -11.68
CA GLY A 307 -21.85 -8.04 -13.13
C GLY A 307 -20.73 -7.13 -13.62
N SER A 308 -20.11 -6.32 -12.74
CA SER A 308 -18.98 -5.46 -13.13
C SER A 308 -17.89 -5.34 -12.06
N LYS A 309 -18.18 -5.63 -10.81
CA LYS A 309 -17.23 -5.52 -9.68
C LYS A 309 -16.04 -6.49 -9.77
N GLY A 310 -16.11 -7.52 -10.60
CA GLY A 310 -15.09 -8.53 -10.83
C GLY A 310 -14.35 -8.35 -12.16
N SER A 311 -14.17 -7.12 -12.65
CA SER A 311 -13.63 -6.92 -14.00
C SER A 311 -12.27 -6.20 -14.06
N GLY A 312 -11.65 -5.84 -12.93
CA GLY A 312 -10.36 -5.16 -12.96
C GLY A 312 -9.17 -6.10 -13.18
N PHE A 313 -8.14 -5.64 -13.88
CA PHE A 313 -6.87 -6.37 -13.97
C PHE A 313 -5.66 -5.43 -13.98
N THR A 314 -4.52 -5.97 -13.53
CA THR A 314 -3.21 -5.35 -13.68
C THR A 314 -2.23 -6.37 -14.25
N SER A 315 -1.53 -5.98 -15.32
CA SER A 315 -0.54 -6.79 -16.01
C SER A 315 0.84 -6.14 -15.95
N SER A 316 1.86 -6.94 -15.72
CA SER A 316 3.25 -6.47 -15.82
C SER A 316 4.17 -7.61 -16.24
N THR A 317 5.21 -7.27 -16.98
CA THR A 317 6.34 -8.20 -17.24
C THR A 317 7.08 -8.55 -15.96
N ILE A 318 7.08 -7.62 -14.98
CA ILE A 318 7.68 -7.76 -13.65
C ILE A 318 6.58 -7.50 -12.59
N PRO A 319 5.72 -8.48 -12.27
CA PRO A 319 4.55 -8.27 -11.41
C PRO A 319 4.91 -8.29 -9.91
N THR A 320 5.91 -7.50 -9.51
CA THR A 320 6.37 -7.39 -8.11
C THR A 320 7.07 -6.05 -7.88
N GLY A 321 7.20 -5.66 -6.62
CA GLY A 321 7.86 -4.44 -6.20
C GLY A 321 6.95 -3.23 -6.19
N ASP A 322 7.51 -2.11 -5.76
CA ASP A 322 6.76 -0.86 -5.52
C ASP A 322 6.03 -0.33 -6.76
N THR A 323 6.65 -0.41 -7.95
CA THR A 323 6.01 0.03 -9.19
C THR A 323 4.76 -0.80 -9.51
N PHE A 324 4.86 -2.15 -9.43
CA PHE A 324 3.68 -3.00 -9.65
C PHE A 324 2.61 -2.75 -8.58
N ASP A 325 3.02 -2.71 -7.31
CA ASP A 325 2.08 -2.66 -6.19
C ASP A 325 1.37 -1.29 -6.09
N ILE A 326 2.12 -0.19 -6.27
CA ILE A 326 1.63 1.17 -6.01
C ILE A 326 1.24 1.89 -7.30
N ASP A 327 2.13 1.90 -8.31
CA ASP A 327 1.86 2.70 -9.51
C ASP A 327 0.85 2.01 -10.43
N TYR A 328 0.70 0.66 -10.35
CA TYR A 328 -0.22 -0.08 -11.21
C TYR A 328 -1.40 -0.68 -10.44
N VAL A 329 -1.18 -1.56 -9.45
CA VAL A 329 -2.30 -2.24 -8.75
C VAL A 329 -3.14 -1.26 -7.95
N ALA A 330 -2.51 -0.37 -7.16
CA ALA A 330 -3.27 0.62 -6.39
C ALA A 330 -3.99 1.61 -7.30
N HIS A 331 -3.43 1.96 -8.46
CA HIS A 331 -4.05 2.80 -9.48
C HIS A 331 -5.33 2.15 -10.03
N GLU A 332 -5.25 0.92 -10.56
CA GLU A 332 -6.39 0.23 -11.15
C GLU A 332 -7.49 -0.06 -10.12
N ILE A 333 -7.12 -0.45 -8.90
CA ILE A 333 -8.09 -0.61 -7.81
C ILE A 333 -8.67 0.75 -7.41
N GLY A 334 -7.90 1.84 -7.46
CA GLY A 334 -8.38 3.21 -7.27
C GLY A 334 -9.55 3.56 -8.21
N HIS A 335 -9.44 3.20 -9.49
CA HIS A 335 -10.54 3.30 -10.44
C HIS A 335 -11.76 2.44 -10.05
N GLN A 336 -11.55 1.19 -9.67
CA GLN A 336 -12.66 0.32 -9.22
C GLN A 336 -13.40 0.92 -8.02
N PHE A 337 -12.71 1.69 -7.17
CA PHE A 337 -13.29 2.41 -6.04
C PHE A 337 -13.83 3.79 -6.38
N GLY A 338 -13.57 4.34 -7.58
CA GLY A 338 -14.24 5.54 -8.08
C GLY A 338 -13.36 6.71 -8.46
N ALA A 339 -12.04 6.61 -8.34
CA ALA A 339 -11.12 7.66 -8.75
C ALA A 339 -11.00 7.75 -10.28
N ASN A 340 -10.94 8.97 -10.83
CA ASN A 340 -10.51 9.25 -12.19
C ASN A 340 -9.04 9.68 -12.19
N HIS A 341 -8.42 9.74 -13.38
CA HIS A 341 -7.07 10.27 -13.51
C HIS A 341 -6.96 11.73 -13.08
N THR A 342 -5.83 12.09 -12.45
CA THR A 342 -5.59 13.42 -11.91
C THR A 342 -4.60 14.26 -12.73
N PHE A 343 -3.89 13.66 -13.68
CA PHE A 343 -2.93 14.36 -14.53
C PHE A 343 -3.59 15.43 -15.41
N SER A 344 -2.84 16.47 -15.78
CA SER A 344 -3.29 17.54 -16.68
C SER A 344 -2.59 17.61 -18.04
N MET A 345 -1.69 16.69 -18.32
CA MET A 345 -1.01 16.60 -19.62
C MET A 345 -1.96 16.35 -20.79
N SER A 346 -3.09 15.72 -20.55
CA SER A 346 -4.24 15.64 -21.46
C SER A 346 -5.51 15.81 -20.63
N ASN A 347 -6.55 16.39 -21.25
CA ASN A 347 -7.82 16.59 -20.57
C ASN A 347 -8.83 15.55 -21.06
N GLU A 348 -9.23 14.66 -20.17
CA GLU A 348 -10.19 13.58 -20.44
C GLU A 348 -11.65 14.03 -20.23
N GLY A 349 -11.87 15.31 -19.91
CA GLY A 349 -13.20 15.88 -19.72
C GLY A 349 -13.89 15.47 -18.42
N THR A 350 -13.15 14.89 -17.49
CA THR A 350 -13.69 14.38 -16.22
C THR A 350 -13.82 15.44 -15.13
N GLY A 351 -13.09 16.57 -15.27
CA GLY A 351 -12.93 17.57 -14.23
C GLY A 351 -12.00 17.15 -13.10
N ALA A 352 -11.30 16.03 -13.24
CA ALA A 352 -10.36 15.50 -12.25
C ALA A 352 -8.91 15.91 -12.51
N ASN A 353 -8.61 16.62 -13.58
CA ASN A 353 -7.27 17.02 -14.01
C ASN A 353 -6.68 18.10 -13.09
N MET A 354 -6.24 17.71 -11.89
CA MET A 354 -5.79 18.62 -10.83
C MET A 354 -4.28 18.78 -10.80
N GLU A 355 -3.53 17.74 -11.19
CA GLU A 355 -2.09 17.67 -11.04
C GLU A 355 -1.36 18.15 -12.30
N PRO A 356 -0.34 19.03 -12.21
CA PRO A 356 0.42 19.48 -13.37
C PRO A 356 1.13 18.31 -14.10
N GLY A 357 1.17 18.37 -15.42
CA GLY A 357 1.87 17.38 -16.25
C GLY A 357 1.33 15.97 -16.05
N SER A 358 2.23 15.03 -15.77
CA SER A 358 1.89 13.63 -15.47
C SER A 358 1.19 13.46 -14.11
N GLY A 359 1.21 14.49 -13.26
CA GLY A 359 0.89 14.29 -11.85
C GLY A 359 1.99 13.53 -11.10
N SER A 360 1.84 13.44 -9.80
CA SER A 360 2.77 12.77 -8.89
C SER A 360 2.11 11.75 -7.97
N THR A 361 0.77 11.78 -7.85
CA THR A 361 0.02 10.85 -7.01
C THR A 361 -0.36 9.57 -7.75
N ILE A 362 -0.97 8.61 -7.05
CA ILE A 362 -1.27 7.28 -7.59
C ILE A 362 -2.17 7.37 -8.85
N MET A 363 -3.13 8.29 -8.90
CA MET A 363 -4.00 8.45 -10.08
C MET A 363 -3.39 9.33 -11.18
N GLY A 364 -2.15 9.79 -11.00
CA GLY A 364 -1.32 10.36 -12.05
C GLY A 364 -0.64 9.32 -12.92
N TYR A 365 0.24 9.78 -13.82
CA TYR A 365 1.01 8.95 -14.75
C TYR A 365 2.51 9.20 -14.63
N ALA A 366 3.00 9.44 -13.40
CA ALA A 366 4.41 9.69 -13.15
C ALA A 366 5.30 8.54 -13.64
N GLY A 367 6.32 8.87 -14.43
CA GLY A 367 7.31 7.91 -14.93
C GLY A 367 6.93 7.14 -16.19
N ILE A 368 5.76 7.40 -16.78
CA ILE A 368 5.27 6.66 -17.95
C ILE A 368 4.90 7.56 -19.14
N THR A 369 5.21 8.85 -19.07
CA THR A 369 4.87 9.84 -20.11
C THR A 369 6.08 10.67 -20.54
N SER A 370 5.94 11.42 -21.62
CA SER A 370 6.93 12.42 -22.02
C SER A 370 6.82 13.74 -21.23
N GLN A 371 5.84 13.85 -20.32
CA GLN A 371 5.51 15.05 -19.56
C GLN A 371 5.65 14.83 -18.05
N ASP A 372 6.54 13.92 -17.69
CA ASP A 372 6.74 13.51 -16.31
C ASP A 372 7.26 14.67 -15.45
N VAL A 373 6.59 14.86 -14.30
CA VAL A 373 7.06 15.75 -13.24
C VAL A 373 8.01 15.01 -12.29
N GLN A 374 7.89 13.69 -12.23
CA GLN A 374 8.78 12.79 -11.49
C GLN A 374 8.72 11.37 -12.09
N THR A 375 9.64 10.49 -11.66
CA THR A 375 9.85 9.18 -12.27
C THR A 375 8.96 8.07 -11.73
N ASN A 376 8.25 8.28 -10.63
CA ASN A 376 7.38 7.31 -9.97
C ASN A 376 6.26 8.04 -9.26
N SER A 377 5.12 7.39 -9.06
CA SER A 377 4.06 7.96 -8.22
C SER A 377 4.47 7.95 -6.74
N ASP A 378 4.10 8.99 -6.01
CA ASP A 378 4.13 8.96 -4.55
C ASP A 378 3.04 8.03 -4.03
N ALA A 379 3.30 7.34 -2.90
CA ALA A 379 2.39 6.34 -2.37
C ALA A 379 1.22 6.97 -1.59
N TYR A 380 0.46 7.83 -2.25
CA TYR A 380 -0.78 8.41 -1.73
C TYR A 380 -1.71 8.87 -2.87
N PHE A 381 -2.98 9.10 -2.54
CA PHE A 381 -3.98 9.59 -3.48
C PHE A 381 -4.20 11.09 -3.30
N HIS A 382 -4.35 11.82 -4.41
CA HIS A 382 -4.70 13.23 -4.40
C HIS A 382 -6.03 13.49 -3.67
N ALA A 383 -6.18 14.63 -3.02
CA ALA A 383 -7.38 14.99 -2.27
C ALA A 383 -8.68 14.87 -3.10
N PHE A 384 -8.60 15.13 -4.41
CA PHE A 384 -9.74 14.94 -5.31
C PHE A 384 -10.12 13.47 -5.49
N SER A 385 -9.12 12.58 -5.64
CA SER A 385 -9.33 11.12 -5.67
C SER A 385 -9.93 10.63 -4.35
N ILE A 386 -9.44 11.16 -3.22
CA ILE A 386 -9.99 10.84 -1.88
C ILE A 386 -11.47 11.23 -1.83
N GLN A 387 -11.84 12.39 -2.34
CA GLN A 387 -13.24 12.83 -2.39
C GLN A 387 -14.10 11.90 -3.26
N GLN A 388 -13.63 11.55 -4.47
CA GLN A 388 -14.36 10.67 -5.40
C GLN A 388 -14.61 9.29 -4.79
N VAL A 389 -13.56 8.66 -4.26
CA VAL A 389 -13.64 7.34 -3.63
C VAL A 389 -14.55 7.36 -2.40
N THR A 390 -14.39 8.36 -1.52
CA THR A 390 -15.21 8.50 -0.31
C THR A 390 -16.68 8.64 -0.66
N ASN A 391 -17.02 9.47 -1.65
CA ASN A 391 -18.41 9.64 -2.11
C ASN A 391 -18.98 8.33 -2.67
N ASN A 392 -18.20 7.59 -3.47
CA ASN A 392 -18.63 6.31 -4.02
C ASN A 392 -18.88 5.27 -2.92
N VAL A 393 -17.94 5.08 -1.99
CA VAL A 393 -18.04 4.01 -0.98
C VAL A 393 -19.06 4.31 0.13
N LYS A 394 -19.30 5.59 0.45
CA LYS A 394 -20.38 5.97 1.39
C LYS A 394 -21.76 5.64 0.86
N ALA A 395 -21.93 5.57 -0.44
CA ALA A 395 -23.18 5.16 -1.09
C ALA A 395 -23.36 3.63 -1.19
N LYS A 396 -22.35 2.84 -0.81
CA LYS A 396 -22.41 1.36 -0.88
C LYS A 396 -22.86 0.75 0.43
N THR A 397 -23.34 -0.50 0.35
CA THR A 397 -23.87 -1.25 1.50
C THR A 397 -23.30 -2.67 1.59
N CYS A 398 -22.35 -3.03 0.71
CA CYS A 398 -21.77 -4.38 0.70
C CYS A 398 -20.63 -4.56 1.71
N GLN A 399 -19.97 -3.46 2.10
CA GLN A 399 -18.84 -3.46 3.01
C GLN A 399 -19.27 -3.70 4.47
N THR A 400 -18.31 -4.18 5.27
CA THR A 400 -18.44 -4.17 6.73
C THR A 400 -17.90 -2.85 7.27
N ASN A 401 -18.71 -2.13 8.04
CA ASN A 401 -18.34 -0.87 8.68
C ASN A 401 -17.90 -1.13 10.13
N THR A 402 -16.71 -0.66 10.49
CA THR A 402 -16.16 -0.77 11.85
C THR A 402 -15.82 0.63 12.36
N PRO A 403 -16.38 1.08 13.49
CA PRO A 403 -15.95 2.33 14.11
C PRO A 403 -14.46 2.27 14.46
N THR A 404 -13.70 3.30 14.10
CA THR A 404 -12.27 3.38 14.41
C THR A 404 -12.02 3.74 15.88
N GLY A 405 -12.96 4.44 16.50
CA GLY A 405 -12.79 5.03 17.82
C GLY A 405 -11.89 6.27 17.81
N ASN A 406 -11.46 6.72 16.63
CA ASN A 406 -10.61 7.90 16.43
C ASN A 406 -11.49 9.11 16.07
N ALA A 407 -11.19 10.25 16.66
CA ALA A 407 -11.88 11.51 16.33
C ALA A 407 -11.45 12.00 14.93
N VAL A 408 -12.34 12.73 14.29
CA VAL A 408 -12.03 13.38 13.01
C VAL A 408 -11.32 14.70 13.28
N PRO A 409 -10.10 14.91 12.76
CA PRO A 409 -9.39 16.16 12.97
C PRO A 409 -10.10 17.35 12.28
N THR A 410 -9.89 18.53 12.80
CA THR A 410 -10.29 19.77 12.14
C THR A 410 -9.17 20.29 11.24
N ALA A 411 -9.53 20.98 10.18
CA ALA A 411 -8.58 21.65 9.29
C ALA A 411 -9.01 23.10 9.06
N ASN A 412 -8.04 24.02 9.05
CA ASN A 412 -8.23 25.41 8.74
C ASN A 412 -7.09 25.89 7.81
N ALA A 413 -7.43 26.22 6.58
CA ALA A 413 -6.49 26.68 5.57
C ALA A 413 -6.07 28.16 5.72
N GLY A 414 -6.64 28.89 6.69
CA GLY A 414 -6.42 30.31 6.87
C GLY A 414 -7.34 31.17 6.01
N LEU A 415 -6.88 32.36 5.66
CA LEU A 415 -7.66 33.34 4.90
C LEU A 415 -7.41 33.21 3.41
N ASP A 416 -8.37 33.63 2.61
CA ASP A 416 -8.19 33.82 1.17
C ASP A 416 -7.27 35.01 0.89
N TYR A 417 -6.41 34.88 -0.11
CA TYR A 417 -5.47 35.93 -0.50
C TYR A 417 -5.64 36.27 -1.98
N THR A 418 -5.58 37.58 -2.27
CA THR A 418 -5.42 38.11 -3.62
C THR A 418 -4.04 38.71 -3.74
N ILE A 419 -3.21 38.14 -4.59
CA ILE A 419 -1.80 38.53 -4.79
C ILE A 419 -1.53 38.85 -6.26
N PRO A 420 -0.58 39.76 -6.57
CA PRO A 420 -0.14 39.97 -7.94
C PRO A 420 0.48 38.70 -8.55
N LYS A 421 0.36 38.54 -9.87
CA LYS A 421 1.01 37.46 -10.59
C LYS A 421 2.53 37.41 -10.27
N SER A 422 3.07 36.22 -10.13
CA SER A 422 4.48 35.96 -9.82
C SER A 422 4.95 36.47 -8.44
N THR A 423 4.04 36.67 -7.51
CA THR A 423 4.38 36.97 -6.12
C THR A 423 4.66 35.67 -5.37
N PRO A 424 5.83 35.49 -4.75
CA PRO A 424 6.07 34.37 -3.84
C PRO A 424 5.10 34.45 -2.65
N PHE A 425 4.56 33.31 -2.24
CA PHE A 425 3.65 33.23 -1.09
C PHE A 425 3.92 31.95 -0.29
N MET A 426 3.46 31.97 0.95
CA MET A 426 3.47 30.82 1.85
C MET A 426 2.05 30.62 2.39
N LEU A 427 1.55 29.40 2.29
CA LEU A 427 0.28 28.99 2.90
C LEU A 427 0.55 28.43 4.30
N THR A 428 -0.25 28.85 5.27
CA THR A 428 -0.17 28.35 6.64
C THR A 428 -1.51 27.79 7.04
N GLY A 429 -1.55 26.47 7.26
CA GLY A 429 -2.71 25.76 7.77
C GLY A 429 -2.60 25.49 9.28
N SER A 430 -3.72 25.24 9.90
CA SER A 430 -3.81 24.75 11.28
C SER A 430 -4.89 23.70 11.40
N GLY A 431 -4.83 22.90 12.44
CA GLY A 431 -5.82 21.88 12.76
C GLY A 431 -5.79 21.52 14.22
N THR A 432 -6.83 20.85 14.68
CA THR A 432 -6.90 20.26 16.03
C THR A 432 -7.46 18.86 15.92
N ASP A 433 -6.99 17.99 16.79
CA ASP A 433 -7.51 16.65 16.97
C ASP A 433 -8.04 16.48 18.41
N ALA A 434 -9.23 15.90 18.56
CA ALA A 434 -9.89 15.77 19.86
C ALA A 434 -9.26 14.66 20.73
N ASP A 435 -8.61 13.68 20.12
CA ASP A 435 -7.88 12.60 20.82
C ASP A 435 -6.45 13.02 21.16
N GLY A 436 -5.99 14.18 20.64
CA GLY A 436 -4.66 14.71 20.86
C GLY A 436 -3.61 14.09 19.93
N ASP A 437 -4.02 13.51 18.83
CA ASP A 437 -3.13 12.94 17.83
C ASP A 437 -2.29 14.02 17.15
N VAL A 438 -1.06 13.67 16.78
CA VAL A 438 -0.17 14.57 16.05
C VAL A 438 -0.65 14.69 14.60
N LEU A 439 -0.88 15.93 14.17
CA LEU A 439 -1.34 16.20 12.80
C LEU A 439 -0.17 16.50 11.86
N THR A 440 -0.33 16.05 10.61
CA THR A 440 0.49 16.47 9.48
C THR A 440 -0.36 17.18 8.47
N TYR A 441 0.26 18.01 7.61
CA TYR A 441 -0.43 18.85 6.66
C TYR A 441 0.13 18.61 5.26
N ASN A 442 -0.77 18.47 4.29
CA ASN A 442 -0.44 18.45 2.87
C ASN A 442 -1.23 19.54 2.15
N TRP A 443 -0.61 20.21 1.19
CA TRP A 443 -1.23 21.23 0.36
C TRP A 443 -1.25 20.75 -1.08
N GLU A 444 -2.42 20.70 -1.67
CA GLU A 444 -2.63 20.24 -3.03
C GLU A 444 -3.45 21.26 -3.81
N GLN A 445 -3.16 21.40 -5.09
CA GLN A 445 -3.97 22.20 -6.00
C GLN A 445 -5.31 21.49 -6.21
N PHE A 446 -6.42 22.21 -6.10
CA PHE A 446 -7.77 21.65 -6.19
C PHE A 446 -8.65 22.31 -7.27
N ASN A 447 -8.04 22.91 -8.27
CA ASN A 447 -8.72 23.43 -9.44
C ASN A 447 -8.28 22.68 -10.70
N SER A 448 -9.25 22.23 -11.51
CA SER A 448 -8.96 21.46 -12.71
C SER A 448 -8.26 22.31 -13.77
N ALA A 449 -7.29 21.69 -14.46
CA ALA A 449 -6.64 22.30 -15.59
C ALA A 449 -7.57 22.40 -16.80
N SER A 450 -7.36 23.41 -17.64
CA SER A 450 -8.00 23.48 -18.95
C SER A 450 -7.35 22.49 -19.93
N SER A 451 -8.05 22.16 -21.01
CA SER A 451 -7.55 21.27 -22.08
C SER A 451 -6.26 21.76 -22.77
N THR A 452 -5.89 23.03 -22.58
CA THR A 452 -4.67 23.63 -23.14
C THR A 452 -3.47 23.57 -22.20
N GLN A 453 -3.66 23.13 -20.97
CA GLN A 453 -2.61 23.07 -19.96
C GLN A 453 -2.02 21.65 -19.90
N THR A 454 -0.97 21.45 -20.66
CA THR A 454 -0.27 20.17 -20.78
C THR A 454 1.22 20.34 -20.47
N GLY A 455 1.86 19.27 -19.99
CA GLY A 455 3.28 19.23 -19.71
C GLY A 455 3.66 19.62 -18.27
N ALA A 456 4.87 19.21 -17.89
CA ALA A 456 5.40 19.34 -16.54
C ALA A 456 5.52 20.81 -16.06
N SER A 457 5.65 21.76 -16.98
CA SER A 457 5.71 23.20 -16.68
C SER A 457 4.33 23.87 -16.66
N SER A 458 3.26 23.17 -16.94
CA SER A 458 1.90 23.70 -16.91
C SER A 458 1.45 23.90 -15.48
N ALA A 459 0.88 25.07 -15.21
CA ALA A 459 0.08 25.27 -14.02
C ALA A 459 -1.39 25.13 -14.42
N ALA A 460 -2.23 24.59 -13.55
CA ALA A 460 -3.66 24.71 -13.75
C ALA A 460 -4.04 26.21 -13.77
N SER A 461 -5.03 26.57 -14.58
CA SER A 461 -5.53 27.92 -14.56
C SER A 461 -6.20 28.19 -13.21
N ALA A 462 -5.74 29.23 -12.54
CA ALA A 462 -6.42 29.76 -11.36
C ALA A 462 -7.77 30.35 -11.75
#